data_a688d8273fd93d1e44a6457c2e87df8b
#
_entry.id   a688d8273fd93d1e44a6457c2e87df8b
#
_cell.length_a   1.000
_cell.length_b   1.000
_cell.length_c   1.000
_cell.angle_alpha   90.00
_cell.angle_beta   90.00
_cell.angle_gamma   90.00
#
_symmetry.space_group_name_H-M   'P 1'
#
loop_
_entity.id
_entity.type
_entity.pdbx_description
1 polymer ?
#
loop_
_entity_poly.entity_id
_entity_poly.type
_entity_poly.pdbx_seq_one_letter_code
_entity_poly.pdbx_strand_id
1 'polypeptide(L)'
;MCFIVLFYNDNPKYRFYINSLKTKNYSTIEYLVNSQKKFDRLIEIFKLKIFLNKINLSTENIYLASIENSLIHTILSKIHFQNLVTFDDGLANLYYQGQYYVDQESRLQKILKKILYISWSMVKIKQKSQNHYTIYTNHKNIINQTSYLSLFQPLQHCSTLPKLKIYIGQPLEEINPYFNKEFIEKCLQKLKIDSYLPHPREVIKYDNIHYINTEKILEDFYLEYMDKFNIQFYTFLSSSVLN
;
A
#
# COMPACT_ATOMS: atom_id res chain seq x y z
N MET A 1 5.57 15.67 13.15
CA MET A 1 5.42 14.24 12.77
C MET A 1 6.59 13.86 11.90
N CYS A 2 7.14 12.65 12.06
CA CYS A 2 8.22 12.11 11.24
C CYS A 2 7.72 10.89 10.48
N PHE A 3 8.01 10.81 9.18
CA PHE A 3 7.69 9.67 8.32
C PHE A 3 8.95 8.88 8.01
N ILE A 4 8.93 7.58 8.27
CA ILE A 4 9.96 6.66 7.78
C ILE A 4 9.40 5.99 6.54
N VAL A 5 9.97 6.30 5.40
CA VAL A 5 9.50 5.81 4.09
C VAL A 5 10.45 4.73 3.58
N LEU A 6 9.93 3.51 3.49
CA LEU A 6 10.62 2.40 2.83
C LEU A 6 10.13 2.31 1.40
N PHE A 7 10.99 2.41 0.43
CA PHE A 7 10.61 2.27 -0.98
C PHE A 7 11.57 1.36 -1.73
N TYR A 8 11.01 0.59 -2.67
CA TYR A 8 11.73 -0.49 -3.36
C TYR A 8 12.33 -0.07 -4.70
N ASN A 9 11.90 1.03 -5.24
CA ASN A 9 12.43 1.64 -6.44
C ASN A 9 12.16 3.14 -6.41
N ASP A 10 13.06 3.89 -6.98
CA ASP A 10 12.89 5.33 -7.10
C ASP A 10 12.04 5.64 -8.33
N ASN A 11 10.78 6.00 -8.12
CA ASN A 11 9.85 6.34 -9.18
C ASN A 11 9.15 7.68 -8.93
N PRO A 12 8.59 8.32 -9.96
CA PRO A 12 7.94 9.63 -9.85
C PRO A 12 6.81 9.68 -8.81
N LYS A 13 6.00 8.62 -8.67
CA LYS A 13 4.92 8.56 -7.68
C LYS A 13 5.44 8.65 -6.24
N TYR A 14 6.45 7.87 -5.90
CA TYR A 14 7.06 7.97 -4.57
C TYR A 14 7.65 9.34 -4.30
N ARG A 15 8.35 9.91 -5.29
CA ARG A 15 8.94 11.25 -5.16
C ARG A 15 7.89 12.33 -4.99
N PHE A 16 6.77 12.24 -5.70
CA PHE A 16 5.64 13.15 -5.54
C PHE A 16 5.16 13.18 -4.09
N TYR A 17 4.88 12.02 -3.47
CA TYR A 17 4.38 11.96 -2.09
C TYR A 17 5.44 12.33 -1.05
N ILE A 18 6.69 11.94 -1.22
CA ILE A 18 7.79 12.37 -0.35
C ILE A 18 7.92 13.90 -0.38
N ASN A 19 7.89 14.51 -1.55
CA ASN A 19 7.96 15.95 -1.69
C ASN A 19 6.72 16.64 -1.08
N SER A 20 5.53 16.07 -1.25
CA SER A 20 4.31 16.56 -0.61
C SER A 20 4.39 16.54 0.93
N LEU A 21 5.01 15.52 1.53
CA LEU A 21 5.26 15.49 2.96
C LEU A 21 6.24 16.60 3.40
N LYS A 22 7.31 16.82 2.62
CA LYS A 22 8.30 17.87 2.88
C LYS A 22 7.70 19.28 2.77
N THR A 23 6.84 19.53 1.79
CA THR A 23 6.16 20.83 1.63
C THR A 23 5.20 21.12 2.77
N LYS A 24 4.64 20.09 3.41
CA LYS A 24 3.82 20.20 4.64
C LYS A 24 4.65 20.29 5.93
N ASN A 25 5.96 20.51 5.81
CA ASN A 25 6.90 20.58 6.94
C ASN A 25 6.98 19.33 7.81
N TYR A 26 6.70 18.15 7.25
CA TYR A 26 6.95 16.90 7.93
C TYR A 26 8.39 16.44 7.73
N SER A 27 9.00 15.94 8.79
CA SER A 27 10.31 15.28 8.69
C SER A 27 10.15 13.94 7.97
N THR A 28 11.05 13.66 7.03
CA THR A 28 11.07 12.39 6.30
C THR A 28 12.43 11.71 6.45
N ILE A 29 12.39 10.41 6.74
CA ILE A 29 13.56 9.54 6.71
C ILE A 29 13.33 8.53 5.59
N GLU A 30 14.13 8.63 4.56
CA GLU A 30 14.01 7.84 3.35
C GLU A 30 14.99 6.67 3.38
N TYR A 31 14.51 5.46 3.11
CA TYR A 31 15.36 4.29 2.97
C TYR A 31 14.99 3.51 1.71
N LEU A 32 15.92 3.47 0.75
CA LEU A 32 15.77 2.69 -0.47
C LEU A 32 16.14 1.24 -0.21
N VAL A 33 15.21 0.33 -0.45
CA VAL A 33 15.40 -1.11 -0.37
C VAL A 33 15.90 -1.61 -1.72
N ASN A 34 17.13 -2.12 -1.77
CA ASN A 34 17.78 -2.46 -3.04
C ASN A 34 17.31 -3.78 -3.66
N SER A 35 16.72 -4.68 -2.87
CA SER A 35 16.25 -5.97 -3.39
C SER A 35 15.03 -6.50 -2.64
N GLN A 36 14.12 -7.12 -3.40
CA GLN A 36 12.95 -7.83 -2.87
C GLN A 36 13.17 -9.35 -2.77
N LYS A 37 14.30 -9.87 -3.28
CA LYS A 37 14.59 -11.30 -3.26
C LYS A 37 14.76 -11.81 -1.85
N LYS A 38 14.29 -13.04 -1.58
CA LYS A 38 14.34 -13.64 -0.22
C LYS A 38 15.74 -13.72 0.37
N PHE A 39 16.75 -14.07 -0.43
CA PHE A 39 18.13 -14.16 0.03
C PHE A 39 18.74 -12.80 0.40
N ASP A 40 18.38 -11.76 -0.36
CA ASP A 40 18.90 -10.41 -0.14
C ASP A 40 18.21 -9.75 1.06
N ARG A 41 17.08 -10.28 1.53
CA ARG A 41 16.32 -9.73 2.64
C ARG A 41 17.15 -9.64 3.93
N LEU A 42 18.03 -10.61 4.20
CA LEU A 42 18.92 -10.57 5.36
C LEU A 42 19.95 -9.45 5.26
N ILE A 43 20.49 -9.28 4.06
CA ILE A 43 21.45 -8.19 3.78
C ILE A 43 20.75 -6.83 3.96
N GLU A 44 19.53 -6.70 3.46
CA GLU A 44 18.75 -5.46 3.62
C GLU A 44 18.40 -5.17 5.08
N ILE A 45 18.03 -6.19 5.87
CA ILE A 45 17.82 -6.04 7.31
C ILE A 45 19.11 -5.53 7.99
N PHE A 46 20.26 -6.09 7.65
CA PHE A 46 21.53 -5.69 8.23
C PHE A 46 21.89 -4.23 7.86
N LYS A 47 21.75 -3.88 6.58
CA LYS A 47 21.96 -2.50 6.11
C LYS A 47 21.02 -1.51 6.80
N LEU A 48 19.74 -1.85 6.90
CA LEU A 48 18.74 -1.04 7.59
C LEU A 48 19.12 -0.84 9.07
N LYS A 49 19.61 -1.86 9.75
CA LYS A 49 20.06 -1.73 11.14
C LYS A 49 21.25 -0.76 11.28
N ILE A 50 22.23 -0.85 10.37
CA ILE A 50 23.36 0.09 10.36
C ILE A 50 22.85 1.52 10.12
N PHE A 51 21.93 1.69 9.18
CA PHE A 51 21.29 2.97 8.90
C PHE A 51 20.55 3.52 10.14
N LEU A 52 19.73 2.71 10.79
CA LEU A 52 18.96 3.10 11.97
C LEU A 52 19.83 3.39 13.20
N ASN A 53 21.01 2.76 13.32
CA ASN A 53 21.95 3.07 14.41
C ASN A 53 22.50 4.51 14.36
N LYS A 54 22.44 5.17 13.20
CA LYS A 54 22.83 6.57 13.03
C LYS A 54 21.71 7.56 13.40
N ILE A 55 20.52 7.03 13.69
CA ILE A 55 19.33 7.84 13.90
C ILE A 55 18.79 7.49 15.29
N ASN A 56 18.75 8.48 16.16
CA ASN A 56 18.12 8.31 17.48
C ASN A 56 16.66 8.78 17.36
N LEU A 57 15.74 7.83 17.29
CA LEU A 57 14.31 8.09 17.19
C LEU A 57 13.58 7.62 18.44
N SER A 58 12.84 8.55 19.03
CA SER A 58 11.88 8.29 20.09
C SER A 58 10.59 9.01 19.78
N THR A 59 9.46 8.37 20.01
CA THR A 59 8.15 8.93 19.77
C THR A 59 7.15 8.36 20.76
N GLU A 60 6.06 9.09 21.00
CA GLU A 60 4.96 8.57 21.79
C GLU A 60 4.15 7.55 20.99
N ASN A 61 3.83 7.86 19.75
CA ASN A 61 2.93 7.06 18.94
C ASN A 61 3.59 6.62 17.64
N ILE A 62 3.40 5.35 17.26
CA ILE A 62 3.74 4.80 15.95
C ILE A 62 2.47 4.35 15.24
N TYR A 63 2.35 4.74 13.97
CA TYR A 63 1.28 4.31 13.06
C TYR A 63 1.90 3.52 11.92
N LEU A 64 1.38 2.33 11.64
CA LEU A 64 1.91 1.46 10.58
C LEU A 64 0.86 0.57 9.93
N ALA A 65 1.15 0.21 8.67
CA ALA A 65 0.53 -0.89 7.91
C ALA A 65 1.59 -1.98 7.64
N SER A 66 1.31 -2.92 6.75
CA SER A 66 2.25 -3.96 6.29
C SER A 66 2.91 -4.70 7.46
N ILE A 67 2.09 -5.15 8.39
CA ILE A 67 2.53 -5.74 9.68
C ILE A 67 3.37 -7.01 9.55
N GLU A 68 3.38 -7.65 8.38
CA GLU A 68 4.18 -8.84 8.07
C GLU A 68 5.61 -8.51 7.65
N ASN A 69 5.89 -7.24 7.33
CA ASN A 69 7.16 -6.84 6.74
C ASN A 69 8.32 -6.87 7.76
N SER A 70 9.32 -7.71 7.48
CA SER A 70 10.49 -7.87 8.35
C SER A 70 11.34 -6.61 8.52
N LEU A 71 11.30 -5.67 7.55
CA LEU A 71 11.98 -4.38 7.68
C LEU A 71 11.25 -3.49 8.70
N ILE A 72 9.92 -3.52 8.73
CA ILE A 72 9.12 -2.84 9.75
C ILE A 72 9.42 -3.44 11.13
N HIS A 73 9.49 -4.79 11.25
CA HIS A 73 9.90 -5.43 12.51
C HIS A 73 11.28 -4.95 12.98
N THR A 74 12.20 -4.73 12.04
CA THR A 74 13.55 -4.22 12.33
C THR A 74 13.50 -2.78 12.85
N ILE A 75 12.70 -1.91 12.21
CA ILE A 75 12.49 -0.53 12.63
C ILE A 75 11.90 -0.48 14.04
N LEU A 76 10.80 -1.21 14.28
CA LEU A 76 10.16 -1.27 15.60
C LEU A 76 11.08 -1.79 16.71
N SER A 77 12.07 -2.61 16.37
CA SER A 77 13.06 -3.11 17.32
C SER A 77 14.14 -2.10 17.68
N LYS A 78 14.19 -0.94 17.01
CA LYS A 78 15.20 0.08 17.19
C LYS A 78 14.63 1.40 17.73
N ILE A 79 13.35 1.65 17.51
CA ILE A 79 12.70 2.89 17.93
C ILE A 79 12.09 2.69 19.31
N HIS A 80 12.24 3.70 20.17
CA HIS A 80 11.52 3.77 21.45
C HIS A 80 10.17 4.46 21.26
N PHE A 81 9.09 3.77 21.65
CA PHE A 81 7.74 4.29 21.55
C PHE A 81 6.83 3.72 22.66
N GLN A 82 5.72 4.39 22.92
CA GLN A 82 4.75 3.97 23.94
C GLN A 82 3.54 3.29 23.32
N ASN A 83 2.99 3.85 22.26
CA ASN A 83 1.75 3.44 21.66
C ASN A 83 1.97 2.95 20.21
N LEU A 84 1.31 1.85 19.88
CA LEU A 84 1.32 1.28 18.54
C LEU A 84 -0.11 1.27 18.00
N VAL A 85 -0.28 1.83 16.82
CA VAL A 85 -1.53 1.90 16.09
C VAL A 85 -1.31 1.36 14.69
N THR A 86 -2.24 0.56 14.21
CA THR A 86 -2.19 0.01 12.86
C THR A 86 -3.29 0.60 11.99
N PHE A 87 -3.14 0.48 10.68
CA PHE A 87 -4.17 0.85 9.70
C PHE A 87 -4.18 -0.13 8.53
N ASP A 88 -5.24 -0.10 7.75
CA ASP A 88 -5.43 -1.04 6.64
C ASP A 88 -4.27 -1.02 5.64
N ASP A 89 -3.94 -2.21 5.14
CA ASP A 89 -3.04 -2.44 4.02
C ASP A 89 -3.85 -3.06 2.86
N GLY A 90 -4.73 -2.26 2.32
CA GLY A 90 -5.69 -2.70 1.32
C GLY A 90 -6.57 -3.87 1.80
N LEU A 91 -6.97 -4.74 0.88
CA LEU A 91 -7.80 -5.92 1.19
C LEU A 91 -7.09 -7.02 1.99
N ALA A 92 -5.78 -6.93 2.19
CA ALA A 92 -5.02 -7.95 2.92
C ALA A 92 -5.55 -8.14 4.36
N ASN A 93 -6.09 -7.08 4.94
CA ASN A 93 -6.70 -7.11 6.28
C ASN A 93 -8.02 -7.87 6.35
N LEU A 94 -8.73 -8.01 5.23
CA LEU A 94 -10.03 -8.68 5.15
C LEU A 94 -9.93 -10.12 4.64
N TYR A 95 -8.80 -10.49 4.05
CA TYR A 95 -8.63 -11.84 3.50
C TYR A 95 -8.22 -12.84 4.59
N TYR A 96 -9.20 -13.48 5.20
CA TYR A 96 -9.02 -14.36 6.37
C TYR A 96 -8.11 -15.58 6.14
N GLN A 97 -7.92 -16.00 4.90
CA GLN A 97 -6.98 -17.05 4.52
C GLN A 97 -5.60 -16.49 4.15
N GLY A 98 -5.45 -15.17 4.19
CA GLY A 98 -4.23 -14.47 3.82
C GLY A 98 -3.14 -14.50 4.88
N GLN A 99 -1.99 -13.99 4.49
CA GLN A 99 -0.78 -13.95 5.31
C GLN A 99 -0.97 -13.23 6.67
N TYR A 100 -1.92 -12.31 6.77
CA TYR A 100 -2.17 -11.60 8.02
C TYR A 100 -2.88 -12.44 9.08
N TYR A 101 -3.51 -13.54 8.70
CA TYR A 101 -4.23 -14.44 9.62
C TYR A 101 -3.47 -15.71 9.97
N VAL A 102 -2.42 -16.02 9.22
CA VAL A 102 -1.60 -17.22 9.43
C VAL A 102 -0.18 -16.80 9.83
N ASP A 103 0.30 -17.27 10.99
CA ASP A 103 1.72 -17.08 11.34
C ASP A 103 2.58 -17.98 10.47
N GLN A 104 3.22 -17.38 9.47
CA GLN A 104 4.07 -18.07 8.49
C GLN A 104 5.56 -18.06 8.87
N GLU A 105 5.93 -17.53 10.04
CA GLU A 105 7.33 -17.48 10.44
C GLU A 105 7.87 -18.89 10.74
N SER A 106 8.78 -19.34 9.89
CA SER A 106 9.50 -20.60 10.10
C SER A 106 10.38 -20.55 11.35
N ARG A 107 10.72 -21.74 11.90
CA ARG A 107 11.66 -21.84 13.03
C ARG A 107 13.00 -21.14 12.73
N LEU A 108 13.51 -21.30 11.52
CA LEU A 108 14.75 -20.65 11.08
C LEU A 108 14.63 -19.11 11.09
N GLN A 109 13.52 -18.57 10.60
CA GLN A 109 13.27 -17.11 10.64
C GLN A 109 13.22 -16.59 12.08
N LYS A 110 12.60 -17.32 13.02
CA LYS A 110 12.56 -16.96 14.44
C LYS A 110 13.96 -16.96 15.06
N ILE A 111 14.80 -17.94 14.73
CA ILE A 111 16.22 -18.00 15.17
C ILE A 111 17.01 -16.82 14.60
N LEU A 112 16.89 -16.55 13.30
CA LEU A 112 17.58 -15.42 12.64
C LEU A 112 17.17 -14.08 13.25
N LYS A 113 15.88 -13.88 13.51
CA LYS A 113 15.40 -12.67 14.20
C LYS A 113 16.06 -12.51 15.58
N LYS A 114 16.17 -13.59 16.34
CA LYS A 114 16.83 -13.58 17.66
C LYS A 114 18.32 -13.19 17.55
N ILE A 115 19.05 -13.80 16.61
CA ILE A 115 20.45 -13.46 16.34
C ILE A 115 20.60 -12.00 15.93
N LEU A 116 19.67 -11.51 15.12
CA LEU A 116 19.65 -10.12 14.67
C LEU A 116 19.01 -9.15 15.68
N TYR A 117 18.68 -9.59 16.89
CA TYR A 117 18.03 -8.74 17.91
C TYR A 117 16.77 -8.04 17.38
N ILE A 118 15.98 -8.72 16.55
CA ILE A 118 14.68 -8.25 16.07
C ILE A 118 13.60 -8.78 17.01
N SER A 119 13.12 -7.94 17.91
CA SER A 119 12.18 -8.31 18.98
C SER A 119 10.70 -8.26 18.56
N TRP A 120 10.42 -7.81 17.35
CA TRP A 120 9.06 -7.65 16.81
C TRP A 120 8.73 -8.70 15.77
N SER A 121 7.43 -9.04 15.70
CA SER A 121 6.83 -9.95 14.74
C SER A 121 5.41 -9.50 14.43
N MET A 122 4.81 -10.04 13.39
CA MET A 122 3.40 -9.78 13.05
C MET A 122 2.48 -10.11 14.24
N VAL A 123 2.69 -11.25 14.89
CA VAL A 123 1.90 -11.66 16.07
C VAL A 123 2.02 -10.63 17.19
N LYS A 124 3.24 -10.17 17.49
CA LYS A 124 3.47 -9.18 18.53
C LYS A 124 2.86 -7.81 18.18
N ILE A 125 2.89 -7.41 16.90
CA ILE A 125 2.23 -6.19 16.45
C ILE A 125 0.74 -6.28 16.71
N LYS A 126 0.08 -7.38 16.32
CA LYS A 126 -1.35 -7.58 16.58
C LYS A 126 -1.70 -7.54 18.07
N GLN A 127 -0.88 -8.15 18.91
CA GLN A 127 -1.09 -8.16 20.37
C GLN A 127 -0.88 -6.80 21.03
N LYS A 128 0.00 -5.98 20.48
CA LYS A 128 0.40 -4.69 21.06
C LYS A 128 -0.27 -3.48 20.41
N SER A 129 -0.92 -3.65 19.26
CA SER A 129 -1.69 -2.59 18.63
C SER A 129 -2.89 -2.24 19.50
N GLN A 130 -2.96 -0.99 19.90
CA GLN A 130 -4.02 -0.46 20.78
C GLN A 130 -5.29 -0.15 19.99
N ASN A 131 -5.14 0.17 18.71
CA ASN A 131 -6.24 0.47 17.81
C ASN A 131 -5.84 0.16 16.37
N HIS A 132 -6.84 -0.02 15.52
CA HIS A 132 -6.67 -0.23 14.09
C HIS A 132 -7.61 0.69 13.31
N TYR A 133 -7.06 1.60 12.53
CA TYR A 133 -7.87 2.42 11.64
C TYR A 133 -8.21 1.64 10.38
N THR A 134 -9.50 1.56 10.08
CA THR A 134 -10.02 0.83 8.92
C THR A 134 -10.99 1.67 8.12
N ILE A 135 -10.93 1.51 6.81
CA ILE A 135 -11.90 2.08 5.87
C ILE A 135 -13.08 1.13 5.60
N TYR A 136 -13.02 -0.09 6.12
CA TYR A 136 -14.03 -1.11 5.91
C TYR A 136 -14.97 -1.19 7.10
N THR A 137 -16.25 -0.95 6.86
CA THR A 137 -17.30 -1.09 7.87
C THR A 137 -17.81 -2.53 7.96
N ASN A 138 -18.24 -2.95 9.15
CA ASN A 138 -18.91 -4.24 9.36
C ASN A 138 -18.10 -5.49 9.00
N HIS A 139 -16.77 -5.38 8.97
CA HIS A 139 -15.87 -6.50 8.74
C HIS A 139 -15.00 -6.77 9.95
N LYS A 140 -14.81 -8.07 10.25
CA LYS A 140 -13.79 -8.46 11.21
C LYS A 140 -12.41 -8.10 10.64
N ASN A 141 -11.55 -7.53 11.47
CA ASN A 141 -10.21 -7.12 11.06
C ASN A 141 -9.14 -7.89 11.86
N ILE A 142 -7.87 -7.67 11.53
CA ILE A 142 -6.70 -8.30 12.17
C ILE A 142 -6.52 -7.88 13.64
N ILE A 143 -7.10 -6.78 14.04
CA ILE A 143 -7.13 -6.25 15.40
C ILE A 143 -8.59 -6.13 15.84
N ASN A 144 -8.89 -6.46 17.09
CA ASN A 144 -10.26 -6.42 17.59
C ASN A 144 -10.78 -4.98 17.80
N GLN A 145 -9.93 -4.09 18.27
CA GLN A 145 -10.30 -2.69 18.47
C GLN A 145 -10.06 -1.91 17.18
N THR A 146 -11.13 -1.52 16.52
CA THR A 146 -11.10 -0.80 15.25
C THR A 146 -11.79 0.55 15.36
N SER A 147 -11.26 1.52 14.61
CA SER A 147 -11.88 2.83 14.42
C SER A 147 -12.08 3.05 12.93
N TYR A 148 -13.32 3.33 12.54
CA TYR A 148 -13.64 3.60 11.14
C TYR A 148 -13.11 4.97 10.72
N LEU A 149 -12.47 5.02 9.56
CA LEU A 149 -11.98 6.24 8.92
C LEU A 149 -12.68 6.40 7.56
N SER A 150 -13.54 7.40 7.44
CA SER A 150 -14.10 7.76 6.13
C SER A 150 -13.05 8.52 5.32
N LEU A 151 -12.64 7.98 4.18
CA LEU A 151 -11.73 8.66 3.26
C LEU A 151 -12.45 9.72 2.44
N PHE A 152 -13.73 9.50 2.16
CA PHE A 152 -14.53 10.37 1.30
C PHE A 152 -15.79 10.80 2.02
N GLN A 153 -16.15 12.05 1.87
CA GLN A 153 -17.50 12.48 2.21
C GLN A 153 -18.46 11.97 1.14
N PRO A 154 -19.67 11.49 1.52
CA PRO A 154 -20.67 11.11 0.55
C PRO A 154 -20.97 12.30 -0.37
N LEU A 155 -20.59 12.19 -1.63
CA LEU A 155 -20.99 13.17 -2.62
C LEU A 155 -22.48 13.03 -2.89
N GLN A 156 -23.20 14.15 -2.89
CA GLN A 156 -24.50 14.19 -3.54
C GLN A 156 -24.25 13.89 -5.02
N HIS A 157 -24.70 12.73 -5.52
CA HIS A 157 -24.57 12.35 -6.90
C HIS A 157 -25.20 13.42 -7.79
N CYS A 158 -24.37 14.23 -8.40
CA CYS A 158 -24.80 15.16 -9.42
C CYS A 158 -24.98 14.36 -10.72
N SER A 159 -26.22 13.91 -10.99
CA SER A 159 -26.57 13.12 -12.18
C SER A 159 -26.30 13.86 -13.50
N THR A 160 -25.97 15.14 -13.45
CA THR A 160 -25.72 16.02 -14.59
C THR A 160 -24.27 16.02 -15.08
N LEU A 161 -23.32 15.46 -14.30
CA LEU A 161 -21.91 15.43 -14.70
C LEU A 161 -21.67 14.46 -15.87
N PRO A 162 -20.78 14.81 -16.80
CA PRO A 162 -20.40 13.92 -17.89
C PRO A 162 -19.79 12.62 -17.34
N LYS A 163 -20.19 11.50 -17.92
CA LYS A 163 -19.65 10.18 -17.52
C LYS A 163 -18.22 10.03 -18.04
N LEU A 164 -17.36 9.47 -17.20
CA LEU A 164 -15.98 9.10 -17.54
C LEU A 164 -15.71 7.68 -17.09
N LYS A 165 -15.50 6.77 -18.02
CA LYS A 165 -15.19 5.37 -17.76
C LYS A 165 -13.68 5.17 -17.76
N ILE A 166 -13.12 4.81 -16.64
CA ILE A 166 -11.70 4.58 -16.47
C ILE A 166 -11.44 3.11 -16.13
N TYR A 167 -10.58 2.47 -16.92
CA TYR A 167 -10.07 1.16 -16.57
C TYR A 167 -8.78 1.30 -15.76
N ILE A 168 -8.74 0.64 -14.60
CA ILE A 168 -7.55 0.59 -13.74
C ILE A 168 -6.73 -0.62 -14.14
N GLY A 169 -5.55 -0.35 -14.69
CA GLY A 169 -4.60 -1.34 -15.12
C GLY A 169 -4.06 -2.20 -13.97
N GLN A 170 -3.67 -3.41 -14.30
CA GLN A 170 -3.06 -4.37 -13.40
C GLN A 170 -2.12 -5.26 -14.21
N PRO A 171 -1.00 -5.73 -13.64
CA PRO A 171 -0.10 -6.67 -14.31
C PRO A 171 -0.73 -8.08 -14.34
N LEU A 172 -1.84 -8.22 -15.06
CA LEU A 172 -2.66 -9.44 -15.07
C LEU A 172 -1.94 -10.60 -15.73
N GLU A 173 -1.01 -10.33 -16.64
CA GLU A 173 -0.14 -11.32 -17.26
C GLU A 173 0.76 -12.05 -16.25
N GLU A 174 1.12 -11.40 -15.14
CA GLU A 174 1.85 -12.03 -14.03
C GLU A 174 0.97 -13.06 -13.29
N ILE A 175 -0.34 -12.91 -13.34
CA ILE A 175 -1.31 -13.78 -12.66
C ILE A 175 -1.68 -14.96 -13.56
N ASN A 176 -2.03 -14.68 -14.81
CA ASN A 176 -2.44 -15.72 -15.75
C ASN A 176 -2.20 -15.27 -17.20
N PRO A 177 -1.49 -16.08 -18.03
CA PRO A 177 -1.21 -15.79 -19.44
C PRO A 177 -2.45 -15.58 -20.32
N TYR A 178 -3.62 -16.04 -19.90
CA TYR A 178 -4.87 -15.78 -20.63
C TYR A 178 -5.26 -14.29 -20.64
N PHE A 179 -4.78 -13.49 -19.70
CA PHE A 179 -4.95 -12.03 -19.70
C PHE A 179 -3.96 -11.35 -20.64
N ASN A 180 -3.87 -11.83 -21.87
CA ASN A 180 -3.01 -11.26 -22.87
C ASN A 180 -3.56 -9.93 -23.44
N LYS A 181 -2.74 -9.25 -24.24
CA LYS A 181 -3.08 -7.95 -24.85
C LYS A 181 -4.43 -7.98 -25.57
N GLU A 182 -4.64 -8.99 -26.43
CA GLU A 182 -5.84 -9.11 -27.26
C GLU A 182 -7.11 -9.25 -26.40
N PHE A 183 -7.06 -10.05 -25.33
CA PHE A 183 -8.18 -10.23 -24.41
C PHE A 183 -8.54 -8.90 -23.72
N ILE A 184 -7.56 -8.18 -23.21
CA ILE A 184 -7.78 -6.92 -22.51
C ILE A 184 -8.33 -5.86 -23.48
N GLU A 185 -7.78 -5.72 -24.68
CA GLU A 185 -8.28 -4.79 -25.69
C GLU A 185 -9.74 -5.06 -26.07
N LYS A 186 -10.13 -6.32 -26.23
CA LYS A 186 -11.53 -6.69 -26.43
C LYS A 186 -12.42 -6.27 -25.26
N CYS A 187 -11.94 -6.42 -24.03
CA CYS A 187 -12.68 -5.96 -22.83
C CYS A 187 -12.84 -4.44 -22.83
N LEU A 188 -11.77 -3.68 -23.09
CA LEU A 188 -11.78 -2.22 -23.14
C LEU A 188 -12.78 -1.70 -24.18
N GLN A 189 -12.78 -2.29 -25.38
CA GLN A 189 -13.71 -1.95 -26.46
C GLN A 189 -15.16 -2.29 -26.10
N LYS A 190 -15.43 -3.51 -25.57
CA LYS A 190 -16.77 -3.95 -25.18
C LYS A 190 -17.38 -3.06 -24.10
N LEU A 191 -16.57 -2.64 -23.13
CA LEU A 191 -16.98 -1.76 -22.02
C LEU A 191 -17.05 -0.29 -22.43
N LYS A 192 -16.54 0.05 -23.63
CA LYS A 192 -16.41 1.42 -24.11
C LYS A 192 -15.66 2.30 -23.10
N ILE A 193 -14.47 1.88 -22.75
CA ILE A 193 -13.61 2.58 -21.81
C ILE A 193 -13.06 3.85 -22.47
N ASP A 194 -13.17 4.98 -21.78
CA ASP A 194 -12.70 6.28 -22.27
C ASP A 194 -11.20 6.47 -22.00
N SER A 195 -10.73 6.00 -20.85
CA SER A 195 -9.35 6.21 -20.43
C SER A 195 -8.80 5.02 -19.63
N TYR A 196 -7.49 4.86 -19.67
CA TYR A 196 -6.75 3.80 -19.02
C TYR A 196 -5.76 4.37 -18.01
N LEU A 197 -5.88 3.96 -16.74
CA LEU A 197 -4.93 4.31 -15.69
C LEU A 197 -3.96 3.13 -15.47
N PRO A 198 -2.71 3.20 -15.96
CA PRO A 198 -1.80 2.07 -15.93
C PRO A 198 -1.28 1.78 -14.51
N HIS A 199 -1.10 0.49 -14.21
CA HIS A 199 -0.40 0.08 -13.00
C HIS A 199 1.11 0.30 -13.16
N PRO A 200 1.85 0.72 -12.11
CA PRO A 200 3.30 1.00 -12.22
C PRO A 200 4.17 -0.18 -12.65
N ARG A 201 3.69 -1.43 -12.48
CA ARG A 201 4.39 -2.65 -12.88
C ARG A 201 3.96 -3.20 -14.23
N GLU A 202 2.97 -2.58 -14.86
CA GLU A 202 2.42 -3.06 -16.12
C GLU A 202 3.37 -2.73 -17.27
N VAL A 203 3.70 -3.72 -18.07
CA VAL A 203 4.63 -3.60 -19.19
C VAL A 203 3.87 -3.52 -20.52
N ILE A 204 2.71 -4.19 -20.60
CA ILE A 204 1.90 -4.23 -21.82
C ILE A 204 1.25 -2.88 -22.06
N LYS A 205 1.33 -2.40 -23.30
CA LYS A 205 0.59 -1.22 -23.76
C LYS A 205 -0.52 -1.63 -24.71
N TYR A 206 -1.69 -1.05 -24.52
CA TYR A 206 -2.88 -1.30 -25.33
C TYR A 206 -3.05 -0.19 -26.36
N ASP A 207 -3.56 -0.55 -27.54
CA ASP A 207 -3.75 0.39 -28.63
C ASP A 207 -5.13 1.08 -28.54
N ASN A 208 -5.23 2.25 -29.15
CA ASN A 208 -6.48 3.00 -29.28
C ASN A 208 -7.19 3.34 -27.95
N ILE A 209 -6.44 3.54 -26.88
CA ILE A 209 -6.95 3.98 -25.58
C ILE A 209 -6.18 5.21 -25.10
N HIS A 210 -6.89 6.14 -24.47
CA HIS A 210 -6.26 7.30 -23.85
C HIS A 210 -5.63 6.91 -22.51
N TYR A 211 -4.31 7.08 -22.36
CA TYR A 211 -3.60 6.81 -21.11
C TYR A 211 -3.62 8.02 -20.18
N ILE A 212 -4.07 7.79 -18.95
CA ILE A 212 -3.96 8.78 -17.87
C ILE A 212 -2.53 8.72 -17.34
N ASN A 213 -1.76 9.78 -17.57
CA ASN A 213 -0.44 9.93 -17.00
C ASN A 213 -0.51 10.79 -15.73
N THR A 214 -0.39 10.16 -14.57
CA THR A 214 -0.46 10.85 -13.28
C THR A 214 0.53 10.24 -12.29
N GLU A 215 1.12 11.10 -11.45
CA GLU A 215 1.92 10.69 -10.31
C GLU A 215 1.07 10.40 -9.06
N LYS A 216 -0.23 10.68 -9.11
CA LYS A 216 -1.17 10.48 -8.00
C LYS A 216 -1.60 9.03 -7.87
N ILE A 217 -1.89 8.60 -6.64
CA ILE A 217 -2.65 7.37 -6.39
C ILE A 217 -4.10 7.56 -6.83
N LEU A 218 -4.85 6.45 -6.95
CA LEU A 218 -6.22 6.48 -7.46
C LEU A 218 -7.13 7.39 -6.62
N GLU A 219 -6.98 7.32 -5.31
CA GLU A 219 -7.78 8.09 -4.36
C GLU A 219 -7.61 9.60 -4.57
N ASP A 220 -6.37 10.08 -4.67
CA ASP A 220 -6.07 11.50 -4.93
C ASP A 220 -6.50 11.93 -6.33
N PHE A 221 -6.37 11.05 -7.32
CA PHE A 221 -6.89 11.28 -8.66
C PHE A 221 -8.41 11.42 -8.63
N TYR A 222 -9.11 10.52 -7.95
CA TYR A 222 -10.56 10.57 -7.82
C TYR A 222 -11.01 11.89 -7.18
N LEU A 223 -10.40 12.29 -6.06
CA LEU A 223 -10.75 13.54 -5.36
C LEU A 223 -10.57 14.79 -6.24
N GLU A 224 -9.62 14.77 -7.17
CA GLU A 224 -9.38 15.90 -8.08
C GLU A 224 -10.44 16.04 -9.20
N TYR A 225 -11.02 14.91 -9.59
CA TYR A 225 -11.90 14.86 -10.77
C TYR A 225 -13.37 14.58 -10.45
N MET A 226 -13.71 14.19 -9.22
CA MET A 226 -15.06 13.80 -8.82
C MET A 226 -16.10 14.92 -8.94
N ASP A 227 -15.67 16.19 -8.87
CA ASP A 227 -16.55 17.36 -9.04
C ASP A 227 -16.80 17.70 -10.52
N LYS A 228 -16.00 17.12 -11.44
CA LYS A 228 -16.04 17.40 -12.87
C LYS A 228 -16.70 16.30 -13.68
N PHE A 229 -16.61 15.07 -13.18
CA PHE A 229 -17.05 13.87 -13.88
C PHE A 229 -17.78 12.90 -12.96
N ASN A 230 -18.77 12.21 -13.51
CA ASN A 230 -19.31 10.99 -12.93
C ASN A 230 -18.40 9.83 -13.34
N ILE A 231 -17.40 9.55 -12.49
CA ILE A 231 -16.35 8.58 -12.79
C ILE A 231 -16.86 7.17 -12.51
N GLN A 232 -16.67 6.27 -13.47
CA GLN A 232 -16.92 4.84 -13.36
C GLN A 232 -15.62 4.08 -13.52
N PHE A 233 -15.16 3.44 -12.46
CA PHE A 233 -13.96 2.62 -12.48
C PHE A 233 -14.28 1.18 -12.87
N TYR A 234 -13.43 0.62 -13.70
CA TYR A 234 -13.45 -0.77 -14.14
C TYR A 234 -12.12 -1.42 -13.83
N THR A 235 -12.14 -2.63 -13.28
CA THR A 235 -10.93 -3.41 -12.96
C THR A 235 -11.28 -4.88 -12.79
N PHE A 236 -10.29 -5.78 -12.88
CA PHE A 236 -10.51 -7.19 -12.54
C PHE A 236 -10.33 -7.46 -11.05
N LEU A 237 -9.27 -6.99 -10.43
CA LEU A 237 -8.86 -7.39 -9.07
C LEU A 237 -8.27 -6.23 -8.23
N SER A 238 -8.67 -4.99 -8.41
CA SER A 238 -8.09 -3.89 -7.64
C SER A 238 -8.86 -3.63 -6.34
N SER A 239 -8.15 -3.58 -5.23
CA SER A 239 -8.69 -3.19 -3.93
C SER A 239 -9.08 -1.71 -3.86
N SER A 240 -8.47 -0.87 -4.68
CA SER A 240 -8.71 0.58 -4.70
C SER A 240 -10.12 0.99 -5.18
N VAL A 241 -10.90 0.04 -5.71
CA VAL A 241 -12.28 0.31 -6.22
C VAL A 241 -13.37 -0.13 -5.26
N LEU A 242 -12.99 -0.76 -4.15
CA LEU A 242 -13.94 -1.28 -3.15
C LEU A 242 -14.16 -0.32 -1.98
N ASN A 243 -13.59 0.87 -2.05
CA ASN A 243 -13.67 1.90 -1.03
C ASN A 243 -14.74 2.94 -1.35
#